data_ff58547e96b52bcc28bf1addcc6339c8
#
_entry.id   ff58547e96b52bcc28bf1addcc6339c8
#
_cell.length_a   1.000
_cell.length_b   1.000
_cell.length_c   1.000
_cell.angle_alpha   90.00
_cell.angle_beta   90.00
_cell.angle_gamma   90.00
#
_symmetry.space_group_name_H-M   'P 1'
#
loop_
_entity.id
_entity.type
_entity.pdbx_description
1 polymer ?
#
loop_
_entity_poly.entity_id
_entity_poly.type
_entity_poly.pdbx_seq_one_letter_code
_entity_poly.pdbx_strand_id
1 'polypeptide(L)'
;CSHLRFGDAPIRSTYLVNTPNFVACHVQAYLHMYDVTRGLRDNGTFLLNTIWEGDELAKNLPNKVKKYFADHNITVYYINATKIAQEIGLGNRTNTILQSAFFRITEVIPVDLAVEQMKKFIVKSYGKKGQDVVDKNYAAVDRGGEYKQLTVDKAWSNLPADAVAANDDPEFINKIVRPINAQDGDLLKVSAFKDIPDGTWQAGTAAYEKRGVAAFVPEWDPENCIQCNKCAYVCPHAAIRPFLLDEKEYEAAPA
;
A
#
# COMPACT_ATOMS: atom_id res chain seq x y z
N CYS A 1 -7.12 1.01 5.43
CA CYS A 1 -8.08 0.99 4.31
C CYS A 1 -9.08 2.12 4.45
N SER A 2 -9.58 2.63 3.32
CA SER A 2 -10.68 3.61 3.27
C SER A 2 -11.81 3.02 2.45
N HIS A 3 -13.05 3.23 2.91
CA HIS A 3 -14.26 2.74 2.26
C HIS A 3 -15.09 3.94 1.82
N LEU A 4 -15.43 3.99 0.53
CA LEU A 4 -16.23 5.04 -0.08
C LEU A 4 -17.46 4.43 -0.75
N ARG A 5 -18.58 5.16 -0.70
CA ARG A 5 -19.80 4.85 -1.44
C ARG A 5 -20.25 6.09 -2.19
N PHE A 6 -20.68 5.86 -3.41
CA PHE A 6 -21.32 6.86 -4.27
C PHE A 6 -22.68 6.33 -4.69
N GLY A 7 -23.67 7.21 -4.85
CA GLY A 7 -25.00 6.83 -5.31
C GLY A 7 -25.92 8.03 -5.39
N ASP A 8 -26.95 7.91 -6.23
CA ASP A 8 -27.95 8.95 -6.47
C ASP A 8 -28.97 9.06 -5.33
N ALA A 9 -29.09 8.02 -4.51
CA ALA A 9 -29.94 8.01 -3.32
C ALA A 9 -29.14 8.31 -2.05
N PRO A 10 -29.76 8.85 -0.99
CA PRO A 10 -29.11 9.10 0.29
C PRO A 10 -28.53 7.82 0.88
N ILE A 11 -27.22 7.82 1.18
CA ILE A 11 -26.52 6.71 1.80
C ILE A 11 -26.70 6.80 3.31
N ARG A 12 -27.42 5.86 3.89
CA ARG A 12 -27.76 5.83 5.33
C ARG A 12 -27.05 4.73 6.10
N SER A 13 -26.03 4.10 5.50
CA SER A 13 -25.31 3.00 6.15
C SER A 13 -23.96 3.46 6.70
N THR A 14 -23.62 2.97 7.89
CA THR A 14 -22.35 3.21 8.58
C THR A 14 -21.41 2.00 8.55
N TYR A 15 -21.85 0.86 7.97
CA TYR A 15 -21.04 -0.35 7.87
C TYR A 15 -19.98 -0.27 6.77
N LEU A 16 -18.95 -1.06 6.89
CA LEU A 16 -17.87 -1.17 5.92
C LEU A 16 -18.38 -1.70 4.56
N VAL A 17 -17.68 -1.38 3.49
CA VAL A 17 -17.94 -1.93 2.16
C VAL A 17 -17.31 -3.32 2.08
N ASN A 18 -18.13 -4.37 2.12
CA ASN A 18 -17.66 -5.76 2.05
C ASN A 18 -17.64 -6.33 0.64
N THR A 19 -18.39 -5.71 -0.28
CA THR A 19 -18.49 -6.13 -1.69
C THR A 19 -18.27 -4.93 -2.62
N PRO A 20 -17.01 -4.43 -2.72
CA PRO A 20 -16.72 -3.26 -3.53
C PRO A 20 -16.84 -3.57 -5.04
N ASN A 21 -17.16 -2.56 -5.82
CA ASN A 21 -17.08 -2.60 -7.29
C ASN A 21 -15.69 -2.22 -7.78
N PHE A 22 -14.98 -1.42 -6.98
CA PHE A 22 -13.66 -0.89 -7.29
C PHE A 22 -12.76 -1.01 -6.06
N VAL A 23 -11.53 -1.49 -6.29
CA VAL A 23 -10.48 -1.55 -5.28
C VAL A 23 -9.24 -0.85 -5.83
N ALA A 24 -8.65 0.05 -5.04
CA ALA A 24 -7.34 0.63 -5.35
C ALA A 24 -6.29 0.18 -4.34
N CYS A 25 -5.22 -0.43 -4.83
CA CYS A 25 -4.04 -0.77 -4.05
C CYS A 25 -2.94 0.26 -4.32
N HIS A 26 -2.72 1.14 -3.36
CA HIS A 26 -1.80 2.28 -3.51
C HIS A 26 -0.33 1.92 -3.28
N VAL A 27 -0.06 0.76 -2.69
CA VAL A 27 1.28 0.27 -2.35
C VAL A 27 1.41 -1.17 -2.80
N GLN A 28 2.29 -1.45 -3.75
CA GLN A 28 2.45 -2.79 -4.33
C GLN A 28 2.81 -3.88 -3.30
N ALA A 29 3.53 -3.54 -2.22
CA ALA A 29 3.85 -4.48 -1.15
C ALA A 29 2.60 -5.07 -0.48
N TYR A 30 1.47 -4.37 -0.50
CA TYR A 30 0.22 -4.86 0.09
C TYR A 30 -0.36 -6.08 -0.62
N LEU A 31 0.02 -6.32 -1.87
CA LEU A 31 -0.36 -7.54 -2.60
C LEU A 31 0.12 -8.82 -1.92
N HIS A 32 1.24 -8.74 -1.19
CA HIS A 32 1.84 -9.87 -0.47
C HIS A 32 1.45 -9.92 1.02
N MET A 33 0.98 -8.81 1.57
CA MET A 33 0.71 -8.66 3.00
C MET A 33 -0.76 -8.84 3.36
N TYR A 34 -1.66 -8.45 2.45
CA TYR A 34 -3.09 -8.41 2.68
C TYR A 34 -3.87 -9.10 1.57
N ASP A 35 -5.08 -9.52 1.88
CA ASP A 35 -6.04 -9.94 0.87
C ASP A 35 -6.72 -8.71 0.24
N VAL A 36 -6.00 -8.04 -0.66
CA VAL A 36 -6.46 -6.81 -1.32
C VAL A 36 -7.60 -7.04 -2.31
N THR A 37 -7.89 -8.28 -2.66
CA THR A 37 -8.96 -8.66 -3.59
C THR A 37 -10.23 -9.09 -2.88
N ARG A 38 -10.21 -9.23 -1.55
CA ARG A 38 -11.32 -9.74 -0.76
C ARG A 38 -12.62 -9.00 -1.05
N GLY A 39 -13.63 -9.74 -1.47
CA GLY A 39 -14.98 -9.25 -1.71
C GLY A 39 -15.15 -8.38 -2.95
N LEU A 40 -14.11 -8.13 -3.75
CA LEU A 40 -14.26 -7.43 -5.03
C LEU A 40 -15.22 -8.23 -5.91
N ARG A 41 -16.27 -7.56 -6.39
CA ARG A 41 -17.34 -8.22 -7.15
C ARG A 41 -16.84 -8.76 -8.49
N ASP A 42 -17.54 -9.77 -8.99
CA ASP A 42 -17.38 -10.23 -10.37
C ASP A 42 -17.52 -9.06 -11.35
N ASN A 43 -16.65 -9.03 -12.34
CA ASN A 43 -16.53 -7.92 -13.30
C ASN A 43 -16.17 -6.58 -12.65
N GLY A 44 -15.62 -6.60 -11.43
CA GLY A 44 -15.15 -5.40 -10.73
C GLY A 44 -13.87 -4.86 -11.34
N THR A 45 -13.44 -3.72 -10.82
CA THR A 45 -12.24 -3.02 -11.29
C THR A 45 -11.19 -2.95 -10.18
N PHE A 46 -9.93 -3.20 -10.54
CA PHE A 46 -8.78 -3.09 -9.65
C PHE A 46 -7.77 -2.10 -10.22
N LEU A 47 -7.34 -1.14 -9.41
CA LEU A 47 -6.27 -0.18 -9.75
C LEU A 47 -5.06 -0.42 -8.87
N LEU A 48 -3.89 -0.59 -9.47
CA LEU A 48 -2.63 -0.80 -8.76
C LEU A 48 -1.65 0.36 -9.00
N ASN A 49 -1.13 0.95 -7.93
CA ASN A 49 0.06 1.78 -8.02
C ASN A 49 1.30 0.90 -7.89
N THR A 50 2.09 0.81 -8.96
CA THR A 50 3.26 -0.06 -9.04
C THR A 50 4.34 0.49 -9.95
N ILE A 51 5.57 0.08 -9.70
CA ILE A 51 6.71 0.35 -10.58
C ILE A 51 6.82 -0.68 -11.72
N TRP A 52 6.16 -1.83 -11.59
CA TRP A 52 6.19 -2.90 -12.58
C TRP A 52 5.31 -2.57 -13.78
N GLU A 53 5.78 -2.91 -14.97
CA GLU A 53 5.05 -2.70 -16.22
C GLU A 53 4.95 -3.99 -17.05
N GLY A 54 3.88 -4.12 -17.83
CA GLY A 54 3.69 -5.19 -18.80
C GLY A 54 3.93 -6.60 -18.24
N ASP A 55 4.85 -7.35 -18.85
CA ASP A 55 5.16 -8.73 -18.46
C ASP A 55 5.79 -8.82 -17.07
N GLU A 56 6.56 -7.81 -16.66
CA GLU A 56 7.14 -7.74 -15.32
C GLU A 56 6.03 -7.67 -14.26
N LEU A 57 5.01 -6.85 -14.49
CA LEU A 57 3.84 -6.80 -13.61
C LEU A 57 3.17 -8.16 -13.50
N ALA A 58 2.88 -8.79 -14.65
CA ALA A 58 2.26 -10.11 -14.67
C ALA A 58 3.11 -11.17 -13.93
N LYS A 59 4.44 -11.10 -14.02
CA LYS A 59 5.36 -12.01 -13.33
C LYS A 59 5.35 -11.82 -11.81
N ASN A 60 5.35 -10.58 -11.33
CA ASN A 60 5.50 -10.24 -9.92
C ASN A 60 4.18 -10.26 -9.12
N LEU A 61 3.02 -10.32 -9.77
CA LEU A 61 1.74 -10.49 -9.08
C LEU A 61 1.69 -11.86 -8.37
N PRO A 62 1.24 -11.91 -7.10
CA PRO A 62 1.01 -13.19 -6.40
C PRO A 62 0.01 -14.08 -7.14
N ASN A 63 0.20 -15.39 -7.12
CA ASN A 63 -0.70 -16.32 -7.78
C ASN A 63 -2.13 -16.22 -7.25
N LYS A 64 -2.31 -16.00 -5.94
CA LYS A 64 -3.61 -15.76 -5.32
C LYS A 64 -4.35 -14.59 -5.98
N VAL A 65 -3.65 -13.49 -6.24
CA VAL A 65 -4.22 -12.28 -6.85
C VAL A 65 -4.54 -12.52 -8.33
N LYS A 66 -3.61 -13.15 -9.07
CA LYS A 66 -3.81 -13.55 -10.48
C LYS A 66 -5.04 -14.43 -10.65
N LYS A 67 -5.13 -15.48 -9.79
CA LYS A 67 -6.25 -16.40 -9.79
C LYS A 67 -7.57 -15.69 -9.54
N TYR A 68 -7.62 -14.81 -8.54
CA TYR A 68 -8.81 -14.01 -8.26
C TYR A 68 -9.23 -13.17 -9.47
N PHE A 69 -8.28 -12.49 -10.13
CA PHE A 69 -8.58 -11.69 -11.31
C PHE A 69 -9.18 -12.50 -12.46
N ALA A 70 -8.65 -13.70 -12.69
CA ALA A 70 -9.12 -14.59 -13.75
C ALA A 70 -10.48 -15.23 -13.42
N ASP A 71 -10.67 -15.70 -12.18
CA ASP A 71 -11.89 -16.39 -11.73
C ASP A 71 -13.09 -15.44 -11.67
N HIS A 72 -12.87 -14.16 -11.33
CA HIS A 72 -13.92 -13.15 -11.15
C HIS A 72 -14.00 -12.14 -12.31
N ASN A 73 -13.28 -12.37 -13.42
CA ASN A 73 -13.25 -11.50 -14.59
C ASN A 73 -12.98 -10.02 -14.25
N ILE A 74 -11.95 -9.78 -13.44
CA ILE A 74 -11.61 -8.43 -12.96
C ILE A 74 -10.92 -7.62 -14.06
N THR A 75 -11.35 -6.38 -14.24
CA THR A 75 -10.63 -5.41 -15.08
C THR A 75 -9.52 -4.78 -14.26
N VAL A 76 -8.27 -4.94 -14.70
CA VAL A 76 -7.09 -4.50 -13.94
C VAL A 76 -6.42 -3.33 -14.64
N TYR A 77 -6.26 -2.22 -13.91
CA TYR A 77 -5.48 -1.07 -14.32
C TYR A 77 -4.26 -0.90 -13.42
N TYR A 78 -3.20 -0.32 -13.96
CA TYR A 78 -2.00 0.03 -13.20
C TYR A 78 -1.42 1.36 -13.64
N ILE A 79 -0.73 2.02 -12.72
CA ILE A 79 -0.08 3.31 -12.92
C ILE A 79 1.16 3.39 -12.04
N ASN A 80 2.24 4.01 -12.53
CA ASN A 80 3.39 4.35 -11.69
C ASN A 80 3.25 5.80 -11.19
N ALA A 81 2.32 5.99 -10.25
CA ALA A 81 2.05 7.30 -9.66
C ALA A 81 3.26 7.83 -8.85
N THR A 82 4.11 6.94 -8.33
CA THR A 82 5.34 7.33 -7.61
C THR A 82 6.33 8.01 -8.54
N LYS A 83 6.58 7.43 -9.73
CA LYS A 83 7.44 8.04 -10.75
C LYS A 83 6.87 9.39 -11.22
N ILE A 84 5.57 9.43 -11.53
CA ILE A 84 4.89 10.66 -11.94
C ILE A 84 5.05 11.76 -10.88
N ALA A 85 4.83 11.43 -9.59
CA ALA A 85 4.96 12.38 -8.50
C ALA A 85 6.38 12.95 -8.36
N GLN A 86 7.40 12.11 -8.57
CA GLN A 86 8.81 12.54 -8.57
C GLN A 86 9.11 13.49 -9.73
N GLU A 87 8.70 13.13 -10.94
CA GLU A 87 8.93 13.93 -12.16
C GLU A 87 8.31 15.33 -12.10
N ILE A 88 7.12 15.46 -11.46
CA ILE A 88 6.45 16.76 -11.31
C ILE A 88 6.86 17.51 -10.02
N GLY A 89 7.80 16.96 -9.24
CA GLY A 89 8.32 17.59 -8.04
C GLY A 89 7.40 17.52 -6.82
N LEU A 90 6.49 16.54 -6.76
CA LEU A 90 5.65 16.25 -5.59
C LEU A 90 6.28 15.22 -4.63
N GLY A 91 7.48 14.70 -4.93
CA GLY A 91 8.15 13.66 -4.13
C GLY A 91 7.32 12.37 -4.09
N ASN A 92 6.94 11.92 -2.91
CA ASN A 92 6.17 10.68 -2.74
C ASN A 92 4.64 10.91 -2.66
N ARG A 93 4.14 12.08 -3.02
CA ARG A 93 2.71 12.44 -2.91
C ARG A 93 1.93 11.98 -4.12
N THR A 94 1.41 10.78 -4.08
CA THR A 94 0.70 10.12 -5.18
C THR A 94 -0.82 10.28 -5.14
N ASN A 95 -1.37 10.80 -4.03
CA ASN A 95 -2.81 10.85 -3.77
C ASN A 95 -3.63 11.57 -4.86
N THR A 96 -3.18 12.73 -5.33
CA THR A 96 -3.89 13.50 -6.37
C THR A 96 -3.89 12.75 -7.71
N ILE A 97 -2.76 12.11 -8.07
CA ILE A 97 -2.63 11.30 -9.29
C ILE A 97 -3.60 10.12 -9.26
N LEU A 98 -3.60 9.37 -8.15
CA LEU A 98 -4.45 8.20 -7.98
C LEU A 98 -5.95 8.56 -7.89
N GLN A 99 -6.29 9.71 -7.29
CA GLN A 99 -7.65 10.22 -7.28
C GLN A 99 -8.12 10.59 -8.70
N SER A 100 -7.27 11.21 -9.51
CA SER A 100 -7.58 11.51 -10.90
C SER A 100 -7.75 10.22 -11.72
N ALA A 101 -6.87 9.24 -11.54
CA ALA A 101 -7.00 7.93 -12.18
C ALA A 101 -8.33 7.25 -11.80
N PHE A 102 -8.72 7.31 -10.51
CA PHE A 102 -10.00 6.78 -10.04
C PHE A 102 -11.18 7.37 -10.79
N PHE A 103 -11.30 8.70 -10.87
CA PHE A 103 -12.43 9.34 -11.55
C PHE A 103 -12.48 9.03 -13.05
N ARG A 104 -11.30 8.93 -13.69
CA ARG A 104 -11.19 8.60 -15.13
C ARG A 104 -11.54 7.14 -15.44
N ILE A 105 -11.23 6.22 -14.53
CA ILE A 105 -11.51 4.79 -14.70
C ILE A 105 -12.98 4.47 -14.37
N THR A 106 -13.51 5.08 -13.32
CA THR A 106 -14.85 4.71 -12.81
C THR A 106 -15.98 5.54 -13.40
N GLU A 107 -15.67 6.74 -13.88
CA GLU A 107 -16.65 7.69 -14.42
C GLU A 107 -17.90 7.88 -13.54
N VAL A 108 -17.72 7.77 -12.20
CA VAL A 108 -18.82 7.99 -11.22
C VAL A 108 -19.42 9.39 -11.31
N ILE A 109 -18.69 10.33 -11.90
CA ILE A 109 -19.13 11.63 -12.41
C ILE A 109 -18.43 11.87 -13.74
N PRO A 110 -18.95 12.74 -14.63
CA PRO A 110 -18.29 13.06 -15.89
C PRO A 110 -16.84 13.49 -15.67
N VAL A 111 -15.90 12.94 -16.45
CA VAL A 111 -14.45 13.13 -16.27
C VAL A 111 -14.07 14.60 -16.27
N ASP A 112 -14.63 15.39 -17.23
CA ASP A 112 -14.33 16.82 -17.33
C ASP A 112 -14.75 17.57 -16.06
N LEU A 113 -15.92 17.23 -15.51
CA LEU A 113 -16.41 17.80 -14.26
C LEU A 113 -15.51 17.40 -13.10
N ALA A 114 -15.07 16.13 -13.03
CA ALA A 114 -14.16 15.66 -11.99
C ALA A 114 -12.84 16.44 -12.02
N VAL A 115 -12.22 16.59 -13.21
CA VAL A 115 -10.97 17.34 -13.40
C VAL A 115 -11.14 18.79 -13.01
N GLU A 116 -12.21 19.44 -13.44
CA GLU A 116 -12.53 20.84 -13.08
C GLU A 116 -12.64 21.01 -11.56
N GLN A 117 -13.41 20.15 -10.89
CA GLN A 117 -13.61 20.22 -9.45
C GLN A 117 -12.31 19.91 -8.69
N MET A 118 -11.54 18.92 -9.10
CA MET A 118 -10.23 18.65 -8.51
C MET A 118 -9.32 19.88 -8.58
N LYS A 119 -9.22 20.54 -9.75
CA LYS A 119 -8.42 21.76 -9.93
C LYS A 119 -8.93 22.92 -9.06
N LYS A 120 -10.25 23.12 -8.93
CA LYS A 120 -10.83 24.12 -8.00
C LYS A 120 -10.46 23.85 -6.54
N PHE A 121 -10.56 22.60 -6.09
CA PHE A 121 -10.19 22.22 -4.72
C PHE A 121 -8.67 22.35 -4.46
N ILE A 122 -7.82 22.12 -5.45
CA ILE A 122 -6.38 22.36 -5.37
C ILE A 122 -6.10 23.83 -5.07
N VAL A 123 -6.72 24.77 -5.80
CA VAL A 123 -6.58 26.20 -5.52
C VAL A 123 -7.02 26.55 -4.10
N LYS A 124 -8.17 26.03 -3.67
CA LYS A 124 -8.68 26.26 -2.32
C LYS A 124 -7.74 25.74 -1.23
N SER A 125 -7.11 24.58 -1.45
CA SER A 125 -6.27 23.90 -0.46
C SER A 125 -4.82 24.39 -0.47
N TYR A 126 -4.30 24.71 -1.63
CA TYR A 126 -2.88 25.00 -1.82
C TYR A 126 -2.58 26.40 -2.34
N GLY A 127 -3.56 27.21 -2.74
CA GLY A 127 -3.34 28.55 -3.28
C GLY A 127 -2.49 29.45 -2.39
N LYS A 128 -2.64 29.34 -1.06
CA LYS A 128 -1.82 30.07 -0.09
C LYS A 128 -0.35 29.62 -0.02
N LYS A 129 -0.01 28.46 -0.59
CA LYS A 129 1.35 27.90 -0.61
C LYS A 129 2.16 28.32 -1.85
N GLY A 130 1.56 29.09 -2.74
CA GLY A 130 2.17 29.61 -3.96
C GLY A 130 1.74 28.87 -5.23
N GLN A 131 1.88 29.56 -6.36
CA GLN A 131 1.42 29.08 -7.68
C GLN A 131 2.16 27.80 -8.10
N ASP A 132 3.46 27.67 -7.82
CA ASP A 132 4.25 26.47 -8.14
C ASP A 132 3.64 25.18 -7.55
N VAL A 133 3.11 25.27 -6.30
CA VAL A 133 2.45 24.11 -5.66
C VAL A 133 1.12 23.79 -6.35
N VAL A 134 0.37 24.80 -6.77
CA VAL A 134 -0.88 24.63 -7.51
C VAL A 134 -0.61 23.97 -8.85
N ASP A 135 0.38 24.46 -9.60
CA ASP A 135 0.72 23.96 -10.94
C ASP A 135 1.21 22.49 -10.90
N LYS A 136 2.04 22.13 -9.92
CA LYS A 136 2.43 20.74 -9.70
C LYS A 136 1.23 19.82 -9.42
N ASN A 137 0.27 20.28 -8.63
CA ASN A 137 -0.94 19.50 -8.36
C ASN A 137 -1.88 19.46 -9.58
N TYR A 138 -1.92 20.50 -10.43
CA TYR A 138 -2.62 20.44 -11.71
C TYR A 138 -2.00 19.40 -12.64
N ALA A 139 -0.68 19.38 -12.77
CA ALA A 139 0.03 18.35 -13.52
C ALA A 139 -0.27 16.94 -12.99
N ALA A 140 -0.41 16.78 -11.67
CA ALA A 140 -0.81 15.51 -11.07
C ALA A 140 -2.22 15.07 -11.49
N VAL A 141 -3.19 16.00 -11.57
CA VAL A 141 -4.54 15.70 -12.08
C VAL A 141 -4.50 15.28 -13.54
N ASP A 142 -3.76 16.01 -14.37
CA ASP A 142 -3.69 15.76 -15.81
C ASP A 142 -3.00 14.42 -16.10
N ARG A 143 -1.88 14.13 -15.43
CA ARG A 143 -1.12 12.89 -15.57
C ARG A 143 -1.74 11.67 -14.89
N GLY A 144 -2.77 11.83 -14.08
CA GLY A 144 -3.57 10.71 -13.56
C GLY A 144 -4.28 9.88 -14.65
N GLY A 145 -4.31 10.36 -15.89
CA GLY A 145 -4.77 9.61 -17.06
C GLY A 145 -3.74 8.66 -17.68
N GLU A 146 -2.50 8.62 -17.18
CA GLU A 146 -1.41 7.77 -17.72
C GLU A 146 -1.47 6.30 -17.24
N TYR A 147 -2.62 5.86 -16.74
CA TYR A 147 -2.81 4.45 -16.38
C TYR A 147 -2.87 3.57 -17.63
N LYS A 148 -2.49 2.30 -17.44
CA LYS A 148 -2.52 1.26 -18.45
C LYS A 148 -3.42 0.12 -17.97
N GLN A 149 -3.97 -0.65 -18.89
CA GLN A 149 -4.75 -1.86 -18.59
C GLN A 149 -3.85 -3.09 -18.69
N LEU A 150 -3.96 -3.98 -17.71
CA LEU A 150 -3.32 -5.28 -17.74
C LEU A 150 -4.26 -6.31 -18.38
N THR A 151 -3.77 -7.06 -19.33
CA THR A 151 -4.52 -8.20 -19.89
C THR A 151 -4.47 -9.35 -18.86
N VAL A 152 -5.63 -9.73 -18.35
CA VAL A 152 -5.78 -10.86 -17.43
C VAL A 152 -5.85 -12.15 -18.26
N ASP A 153 -4.89 -13.04 -18.07
CA ASP A 153 -4.89 -14.33 -18.72
C ASP A 153 -5.84 -15.29 -17.97
N LYS A 154 -6.78 -15.89 -18.68
CA LYS A 154 -7.71 -16.89 -18.12
C LYS A 154 -6.99 -18.13 -17.58
N ALA A 155 -5.81 -18.46 -18.11
CA ALA A 155 -5.00 -19.56 -17.61
C ALA A 155 -4.54 -19.37 -16.15
N TRP A 156 -4.56 -18.14 -15.63
CA TRP A 156 -4.23 -17.86 -14.23
C TRP A 156 -5.17 -18.54 -13.23
N SER A 157 -6.38 -18.90 -13.60
CA SER A 157 -7.30 -19.71 -12.78
C SER A 157 -6.68 -21.04 -12.33
N ASN A 158 -5.75 -21.58 -13.11
CA ASN A 158 -5.11 -22.88 -12.84
C ASN A 158 -3.76 -22.76 -12.10
N LEU A 159 -3.35 -21.56 -11.70
CA LEU A 159 -2.08 -21.39 -10.99
C LEU A 159 -2.11 -22.07 -9.61
N PRO A 160 -0.99 -22.66 -9.18
CA PRO A 160 -0.88 -23.21 -7.83
C PRO A 160 -0.98 -22.09 -6.78
N ALA A 161 -1.31 -22.50 -5.55
CA ALA A 161 -1.25 -21.55 -4.43
C ALA A 161 0.18 -21.02 -4.27
N ASP A 162 0.29 -19.77 -3.81
CA ASP A 162 1.58 -19.18 -3.44
C ASP A 162 2.23 -20.00 -2.32
N ALA A 163 3.54 -20.19 -2.41
CA ALA A 163 4.29 -20.85 -1.35
C ALA A 163 4.23 -20.00 -0.06
N VAL A 164 3.78 -20.63 1.02
CA VAL A 164 3.81 -20.03 2.35
C VAL A 164 5.17 -20.35 2.95
N ALA A 165 5.98 -19.33 3.24
CA ALA A 165 7.23 -19.54 3.94
C ALA A 165 6.94 -20.08 5.34
N ALA A 166 7.59 -21.21 5.69
CA ALA A 166 7.60 -21.70 7.06
C ALA A 166 8.26 -20.63 7.94
N ASN A 167 7.71 -20.40 9.12
CA ASN A 167 8.29 -19.51 10.12
C ASN A 167 8.25 -20.16 11.50
N ASP A 168 9.29 -19.90 12.29
CA ASP A 168 9.42 -20.38 13.66
C ASP A 168 9.03 -19.27 14.67
N ASP A 169 8.23 -18.32 14.25
CA ASP A 169 7.78 -17.23 15.10
C ASP A 169 6.95 -17.75 16.28
N PRO A 170 6.99 -17.07 17.43
CA PRO A 170 6.23 -17.44 18.62
C PRO A 170 4.73 -17.66 18.33
N GLU A 171 4.12 -18.56 19.08
CA GLU A 171 2.71 -18.92 18.93
C GLU A 171 1.78 -17.71 18.99
N PHE A 172 2.04 -16.78 19.91
CA PHE A 172 1.29 -15.53 20.04
C PHE A 172 1.33 -14.69 18.76
N ILE A 173 2.52 -14.60 18.12
CA ILE A 173 2.70 -13.89 16.85
C ILE A 173 1.85 -14.55 15.77
N ASN A 174 1.98 -15.87 15.60
CA ASN A 174 1.29 -16.58 14.53
C ASN A 174 -0.23 -16.63 14.71
N LYS A 175 -0.71 -16.83 15.96
CA LYS A 175 -2.14 -17.00 16.23
C LYS A 175 -2.93 -15.72 16.43
N ILE A 176 -2.29 -14.64 16.90
CA ILE A 176 -2.96 -13.39 17.25
C ILE A 176 -2.46 -12.24 16.40
N VAL A 177 -1.15 -11.94 16.47
CA VAL A 177 -0.59 -10.72 15.87
C VAL A 177 -0.71 -10.73 14.35
N ARG A 178 -0.33 -11.83 13.70
CA ARG A 178 -0.39 -11.96 12.24
C ARG A 178 -1.79 -11.83 11.66
N PRO A 179 -2.81 -12.55 12.19
CA PRO A 179 -4.19 -12.37 11.73
C PRO A 179 -4.69 -10.93 11.91
N ILE A 180 -4.40 -10.29 13.04
CA ILE A 180 -4.79 -8.89 13.27
C ILE A 180 -4.11 -7.97 12.27
N ASN A 181 -2.80 -8.12 12.04
CA ASN A 181 -2.04 -7.33 11.08
C ASN A 181 -2.48 -7.57 9.62
N ALA A 182 -2.94 -8.79 9.30
CA ALA A 182 -3.56 -9.12 8.02
C ALA A 182 -5.00 -8.58 7.86
N GLN A 183 -5.53 -7.90 8.90
CA GLN A 183 -6.92 -7.42 8.97
C GLN A 183 -7.97 -8.56 9.03
N ASP A 184 -7.56 -9.71 9.55
CA ASP A 184 -8.38 -10.89 9.79
C ASP A 184 -8.76 -11.07 11.27
N GLY A 185 -8.56 -10.03 12.07
CA GLY A 185 -8.85 -10.05 13.51
C GLY A 185 -10.28 -10.45 13.85
N ASP A 186 -11.26 -10.07 13.03
CA ASP A 186 -12.67 -10.43 13.22
C ASP A 186 -12.95 -11.94 13.04
N LEU A 187 -12.02 -12.69 12.45
CA LEU A 187 -12.10 -14.15 12.32
C LEU A 187 -11.61 -14.87 13.59
N LEU A 188 -10.94 -14.16 14.49
CA LEU A 188 -10.47 -14.71 15.75
C LEU A 188 -11.63 -14.92 16.72
N LYS A 189 -11.68 -16.10 17.33
CA LYS A 189 -12.67 -16.37 18.39
C LYS A 189 -12.33 -15.55 19.64
N VAL A 190 -13.34 -15.17 20.42
CA VAL A 190 -13.15 -14.46 21.70
C VAL A 190 -12.19 -15.22 22.63
N SER A 191 -12.24 -16.55 22.62
CA SER A 191 -11.34 -17.41 23.39
C SER A 191 -9.86 -17.32 23.00
N ALA A 192 -9.53 -16.75 21.82
CA ALA A 192 -8.14 -16.49 21.44
C ALA A 192 -7.47 -15.46 22.36
N PHE A 193 -8.26 -14.59 23.00
CA PHE A 193 -7.80 -13.51 23.87
C PHE A 193 -7.85 -13.85 25.36
N LYS A 194 -8.13 -15.12 25.72
CA LYS A 194 -8.30 -15.55 27.13
C LYS A 194 -7.09 -15.24 28.02
N ASP A 195 -5.89 -15.26 27.44
CA ASP A 195 -4.63 -15.05 28.17
C ASP A 195 -4.22 -13.55 28.23
N ILE A 196 -5.00 -12.67 27.61
CA ILE A 196 -4.83 -11.21 27.60
C ILE A 196 -6.18 -10.49 27.82
N PRO A 197 -6.98 -10.86 28.84
CA PRO A 197 -8.36 -10.38 29.02
C PRO A 197 -8.44 -8.88 29.37
N ASP A 198 -7.37 -8.30 29.86
CA ASP A 198 -7.22 -6.90 30.24
C ASP A 198 -6.65 -6.02 29.10
N GLY A 199 -6.38 -6.60 27.94
CA GLY A 199 -5.77 -5.90 26.80
C GLY A 199 -4.25 -5.71 26.93
N THR A 200 -3.59 -6.33 27.90
CA THR A 200 -2.12 -6.34 28.00
C THR A 200 -1.53 -7.02 26.76
N TRP A 201 -0.56 -6.35 26.11
CA TRP A 201 0.09 -6.86 24.91
C TRP A 201 1.55 -7.20 25.17
N GLN A 202 2.02 -8.30 24.61
CA GLN A 202 3.42 -8.71 24.77
C GLN A 202 4.36 -7.68 24.16
N ALA A 203 5.43 -7.33 24.86
CA ALA A 203 6.47 -6.44 24.34
C ALA A 203 7.26 -7.10 23.20
N GLY A 204 7.82 -6.28 22.29
CA GLY A 204 8.69 -6.74 21.20
C GLY A 204 7.99 -7.30 19.97
N THR A 205 6.64 -7.30 19.90
CA THR A 205 5.89 -7.82 18.74
C THR A 205 6.18 -7.06 17.46
N ALA A 206 6.61 -5.79 17.52
CA ALA A 206 6.99 -4.99 16.36
C ALA A 206 8.16 -5.59 15.55
N ALA A 207 9.00 -6.43 16.16
CA ALA A 207 10.09 -7.14 15.46
C ALA A 207 9.58 -8.07 14.34
N TYR A 208 8.33 -8.53 14.46
CA TYR A 208 7.68 -9.44 13.51
C TYR A 208 6.80 -8.72 12.47
N GLU A 209 6.75 -7.38 12.54
CA GLU A 209 5.91 -6.55 11.67
C GLU A 209 6.76 -5.79 10.66
N LYS A 210 7.24 -6.47 9.62
CA LYS A 210 8.02 -5.86 8.53
C LYS A 210 7.09 -5.51 7.38
N ARG A 211 6.68 -4.24 7.26
CA ARG A 211 5.70 -3.81 6.25
C ARG A 211 6.28 -3.62 4.85
N GLY A 212 7.57 -3.29 4.72
CA GLY A 212 8.22 -3.12 3.42
C GLY A 212 7.57 -2.06 2.52
N VAL A 213 6.97 -1.02 3.10
CA VAL A 213 6.18 -0.01 2.35
C VAL A 213 7.00 1.15 1.83
N ALA A 214 8.25 1.31 2.27
CA ALA A 214 9.12 2.37 1.82
C ALA A 214 9.57 2.13 0.38
N ALA A 215 9.41 3.14 -0.48
CA ALA A 215 9.90 3.08 -1.85
C ALA A 215 11.43 3.17 -1.92
N PHE A 216 12.03 3.90 -0.97
CA PHE A 216 13.47 4.06 -0.81
C PHE A 216 13.81 3.97 0.68
N VAL A 217 14.90 3.31 0.99
CA VAL A 217 15.47 3.22 2.33
C VAL A 217 16.88 3.78 2.32
N PRO A 218 17.33 4.45 3.40
CA PRO A 218 18.73 4.86 3.51
C PRO A 218 19.61 3.63 3.68
N GLU A 219 20.72 3.62 2.99
CA GLU A 219 21.80 2.65 3.17
C GLU A 219 22.96 3.34 3.91
N TRP A 220 23.49 2.69 4.93
CA TRP A 220 24.66 3.18 5.65
C TRP A 220 25.93 2.75 4.94
N ASP A 221 26.78 3.72 4.63
CA ASP A 221 28.08 3.51 4.01
C ASP A 221 29.18 3.58 5.09
N PRO A 222 29.76 2.43 5.50
CA PRO A 222 30.77 2.39 6.53
C PRO A 222 32.08 3.09 6.13
N GLU A 223 32.45 3.11 4.84
CA GLU A 223 33.71 3.71 4.37
C GLU A 223 33.69 5.24 4.47
N ASN A 224 32.52 5.85 4.27
CA ASN A 224 32.33 7.29 4.39
C ASN A 224 31.84 7.73 5.77
N CYS A 225 31.65 6.80 6.71
CA CYS A 225 31.16 7.09 8.04
C CYS A 225 32.28 7.66 8.94
N ILE A 226 32.11 8.91 9.38
CA ILE A 226 33.04 9.57 10.33
C ILE A 226 32.64 9.37 11.80
N GLN A 227 31.69 8.50 12.10
CA GLN A 227 31.20 8.17 13.45
C GLN A 227 30.72 9.39 14.28
N CYS A 228 30.20 10.42 13.63
CA CYS A 228 29.73 11.65 14.29
C CYS A 228 28.38 11.51 15.02
N ASN A 229 27.69 10.37 14.91
CA ASN A 229 26.39 10.06 15.53
C ASN A 229 25.22 11.01 15.18
N LYS A 230 25.37 11.91 14.20
CA LYS A 230 24.30 12.82 13.79
C LYS A 230 23.04 12.08 13.31
N CYS A 231 23.22 10.96 12.59
CA CYS A 231 22.12 10.12 12.10
C CYS A 231 21.30 9.52 13.26
N ALA A 232 21.96 9.04 14.32
CA ALA A 232 21.29 8.54 15.52
C ALA A 232 20.57 9.67 16.28
N TYR A 233 21.22 10.84 16.38
CA TYR A 233 20.68 11.99 17.09
C TYR A 233 19.42 12.56 16.45
N VAL A 234 19.34 12.60 15.11
CA VAL A 234 18.18 13.16 14.39
C VAL A 234 17.09 12.14 14.08
N CYS A 235 17.33 10.85 14.32
CA CYS A 235 16.37 9.80 14.02
C CYS A 235 15.15 9.87 14.96
N PRO A 236 13.94 10.25 14.49
CA PRO A 236 12.78 10.44 15.36
C PRO A 236 12.24 9.13 15.94
N HIS A 237 12.65 7.98 15.37
CA HIS A 237 12.19 6.65 15.77
C HIS A 237 13.25 5.83 16.49
N ALA A 238 14.44 6.39 16.76
CA ALA A 238 15.59 5.69 17.34
C ALA A 238 15.92 4.36 16.61
N ALA A 239 15.75 4.36 15.29
CA ALA A 239 16.08 3.20 14.45
C ALA A 239 17.58 3.02 14.27
N ILE A 240 18.33 4.11 14.33
CA ILE A 240 19.80 4.11 14.22
C ILE A 240 20.36 4.26 15.63
N ARG A 241 21.13 3.27 16.07
CA ARG A 241 21.67 3.20 17.43
C ARG A 241 23.16 2.87 17.37
N PRO A 242 24.02 3.72 17.93
CA PRO A 242 25.44 3.38 18.10
C PRO A 242 25.63 2.44 19.29
N PHE A 243 26.54 1.48 19.15
CA PHE A 243 26.96 0.58 20.21
C PHE A 243 28.48 0.61 20.31
N LEU A 244 28.97 0.46 21.53
CA LEU A 244 30.39 0.14 21.78
C LEU A 244 30.47 -1.37 21.88
N LEU A 245 31.35 -1.97 21.08
CA LEU A 245 31.57 -3.41 21.04
C LEU A 245 33.03 -3.71 21.40
N ASP A 246 33.28 -4.80 22.11
CA ASP A 246 34.61 -5.36 22.20
C ASP A 246 34.97 -6.15 20.93
N GLU A 247 36.21 -6.66 20.82
CA GLU A 247 36.64 -7.38 19.61
C GLU A 247 35.80 -8.62 19.31
N LYS A 248 35.36 -9.36 20.34
CA LYS A 248 34.59 -10.59 20.18
C LYS A 248 33.13 -10.26 19.74
N GLU A 249 32.58 -9.22 20.32
CA GLU A 249 31.24 -8.73 19.95
C GLU A 249 31.23 -8.17 18.53
N TYR A 250 32.34 -7.50 18.13
CA TYR A 250 32.47 -6.98 16.76
C TYR A 250 32.59 -8.11 15.74
N GLU A 251 33.38 -9.16 16.03
CA GLU A 251 33.48 -10.34 15.16
C GLU A 251 32.15 -11.11 15.03
N ALA A 252 31.32 -11.07 16.06
CA ALA A 252 30.00 -11.73 16.08
C ALA A 252 28.85 -10.85 15.54
N ALA A 253 29.12 -9.57 15.28
CA ALA A 253 28.10 -8.64 14.80
C ALA A 253 27.64 -9.00 13.38
N PRO A 254 26.34 -8.86 13.06
CA PRO A 254 25.84 -9.04 11.69
C PRO A 254 26.51 -8.02 10.76
N ALA A 255 26.92 -8.47 9.56
CA ALA A 255 27.47 -7.64 8.51
C ALA A 255 26.41 -6.69 7.90
#